data_09196ec0ba4dd725f2804e5f11ceac19
#
_entry.id   09196ec0ba4dd725f2804e5f11ceac19
#
_cell.length_a   1.000
_cell.length_b   1.000
_cell.length_c   1.000
_cell.angle_alpha   90.00
_cell.angle_beta   90.00
_cell.angle_gamma   90.00
#
_symmetry.space_group_name_H-M   'P 1'
#
loop_
_entity.id
_entity.type
_entity.pdbx_description
1 polymer ?
#
loop_
_entity_poly.entity_id
_entity_poly.type
_entity_poly.pdbx_seq_one_letter_code
_entity_poly.pdbx_strand_id
1 'polypeptide(L)'
;MNKKALFCDGTSQYVNPSEPERNEEVTFRFRTAKDDVEHVCLVHEKIRYEMEKAQTGEVFDYYEIKRQMDEEPFRYYFEIRSGSEACYYNRCGVSERVVPDYDYVVCPGFRTPKWAKGAVMYQIFTDRFCNGDPDNDVEDREYYYIGDY
;
A
#
# COMPACT_ATOMS: atom_id res chain seq x y z
N MET A 1 -4.21 -4.25 -23.24
CA MET A 1 -4.13 -3.56 -21.93
C MET A 1 -2.71 -3.06 -21.67
N ASN A 2 -2.52 -1.78 -21.43
CA ASN A 2 -1.20 -1.20 -21.11
C ASN A 2 -0.91 -1.33 -19.59
N LYS A 3 -0.30 -2.42 -19.20
CA LYS A 3 0.01 -2.73 -17.79
C LYS A 3 0.88 -1.66 -17.10
N LYS A 4 1.68 -0.88 -17.84
CA LYS A 4 2.51 0.21 -17.27
C LYS A 4 1.72 1.45 -16.88
N ALA A 5 0.52 1.62 -17.40
CA ALA A 5 -0.37 2.74 -17.08
C ALA A 5 -1.28 2.45 -15.88
N LEU A 6 -1.43 1.19 -15.49
CA LEU A 6 -2.19 0.78 -14.32
C LEU A 6 -1.49 1.30 -13.07
N PHE A 7 -2.23 2.00 -12.20
CA PHE A 7 -1.61 2.62 -11.04
C PHE A 7 -2.59 2.93 -9.91
N CYS A 8 -2.16 2.58 -8.71
CA CYS A 8 -2.66 3.03 -7.42
C CYS A 8 -1.51 2.92 -6.42
N ASP A 9 -1.25 3.94 -5.63
CA ASP A 9 -0.19 3.94 -4.61
C ASP A 9 -0.75 3.95 -3.18
N GLY A 10 -2.08 3.95 -3.02
CA GLY A 10 -2.75 3.99 -1.72
C GLY A 10 -2.66 5.34 -1.00
N THR A 11 -2.10 6.38 -1.63
CA THR A 11 -2.10 7.74 -1.06
C THR A 11 -3.49 8.35 -1.04
N SER A 12 -3.62 9.52 -0.40
CA SER A 12 -4.89 10.27 -0.34
C SER A 12 -5.46 10.68 -1.71
N GLN A 13 -4.67 10.61 -2.78
CA GLN A 13 -5.14 10.80 -4.15
C GLN A 13 -5.92 9.59 -4.68
N TYR A 14 -5.67 8.40 -4.13
CA TYR A 14 -6.28 7.14 -4.55
C TYR A 14 -7.18 6.52 -3.48
N VAL A 15 -7.04 6.91 -2.22
CA VAL A 15 -7.87 6.47 -1.09
C VAL A 15 -8.22 7.68 -0.25
N ASN A 16 -9.45 8.14 -0.31
CA ASN A 16 -9.85 9.37 0.36
C ASN A 16 -11.13 9.21 1.18
N PRO A 17 -11.07 9.44 2.50
CA PRO A 17 -9.88 9.72 3.29
C PRO A 17 -8.94 8.52 3.41
N SER A 18 -7.63 8.76 3.51
CA SER A 18 -6.61 7.70 3.64
C SER A 18 -6.54 7.10 5.05
N GLU A 19 -7.04 7.80 6.05
CA GLU A 19 -7.18 7.37 7.45
C GLU A 19 -8.65 7.62 7.88
N PRO A 20 -9.60 6.78 7.40
CA PRO A 20 -11.01 6.99 7.70
C PRO A 20 -11.34 6.67 9.15
N GLU A 21 -12.36 7.32 9.67
CA GLU A 21 -13.02 6.89 10.90
C GLU A 21 -13.85 5.62 10.65
N ARG A 22 -14.27 4.98 11.74
CA ARG A 22 -15.24 3.88 11.66
C ARG A 22 -16.55 4.38 11.09
N ASN A 23 -17.16 3.59 10.23
CA ASN A 23 -18.39 3.94 9.52
C ASN A 23 -18.28 5.18 8.61
N GLU A 24 -17.08 5.57 8.19
CA GLU A 24 -16.87 6.64 7.22
C GLU A 24 -16.86 6.08 5.79
N GLU A 25 -17.38 6.86 4.84
CA GLU A 25 -17.33 6.51 3.42
C GLU A 25 -15.94 6.86 2.85
N VAL A 26 -15.32 5.89 2.16
CA VAL A 26 -14.02 6.05 1.49
C VAL A 26 -14.21 5.96 0.00
N THR A 27 -13.65 6.90 -0.74
CA THR A 27 -13.53 6.85 -2.19
C THR A 27 -12.22 6.18 -2.57
N PHE A 28 -12.31 5.09 -3.31
CA PHE A 28 -11.17 4.41 -3.91
C PHE A 28 -11.06 4.80 -5.37
N ARG A 29 -9.84 5.10 -5.82
CA ARG A 29 -9.51 5.49 -7.19
C ARG A 29 -8.48 4.55 -7.78
N PHE A 30 -8.59 4.31 -9.09
CA PHE A 30 -7.62 3.54 -9.86
C PHE A 30 -7.39 4.21 -11.21
N ARG A 31 -6.14 4.22 -11.69
CA ARG A 31 -5.75 4.82 -12.96
C ARG A 31 -5.44 3.75 -14.00
N THR A 32 -5.85 4.02 -15.24
CA THR A 32 -5.52 3.20 -16.42
C THR A 32 -5.02 4.10 -17.57
N ALA A 33 -4.52 3.52 -18.65
CA ALA A 33 -4.42 4.29 -19.89
C ALA A 33 -5.82 4.65 -20.40
N LYS A 34 -5.89 5.73 -21.18
CA LYS A 34 -7.14 6.19 -21.77
C LYS A 34 -7.72 5.13 -22.70
N ASP A 35 -9.01 4.84 -22.53
CA ASP A 35 -9.80 3.90 -23.35
C ASP A 35 -9.17 2.52 -23.56
N ASP A 36 -8.40 2.04 -22.58
CA ASP A 36 -7.57 0.82 -22.68
C ASP A 36 -8.17 -0.40 -21.99
N VAL A 37 -9.09 -0.21 -21.04
CA VAL A 37 -9.70 -1.29 -20.28
C VAL A 37 -11.23 -1.20 -20.27
N GLU A 38 -11.87 -2.36 -20.18
CA GLU A 38 -13.33 -2.45 -20.18
C GLU A 38 -13.89 -2.43 -18.76
N HIS A 39 -13.20 -3.10 -17.83
CA HIS A 39 -13.65 -3.28 -16.46
C HIS A 39 -12.52 -3.06 -15.48
N VAL A 40 -12.81 -2.32 -14.42
CA VAL A 40 -11.97 -2.19 -13.23
C VAL A 40 -12.83 -2.53 -12.01
N CYS A 41 -12.44 -3.53 -11.25
CA CYS A 41 -13.13 -3.93 -10.04
C CYS A 41 -12.22 -3.76 -8.82
N LEU A 42 -12.74 -3.18 -7.75
CA LEU A 42 -12.19 -3.34 -6.41
C LEU A 42 -12.69 -4.67 -5.86
N VAL A 43 -11.78 -5.51 -5.37
CA VAL A 43 -12.12 -6.82 -4.81
C VAL A 43 -11.80 -6.87 -3.32
N HIS A 44 -12.81 -7.17 -2.53
CA HIS A 44 -12.72 -7.37 -1.09
C HIS A 44 -13.43 -8.68 -0.73
N GLU A 45 -12.82 -9.54 0.07
CA GLU A 45 -13.36 -10.84 0.48
C GLU A 45 -13.91 -11.68 -0.69
N LYS A 46 -13.21 -11.66 -1.84
CA LYS A 46 -13.60 -12.32 -3.10
C LYS A 46 -14.85 -11.72 -3.77
N ILE A 47 -15.47 -10.69 -3.21
CA ILE A 47 -16.57 -9.96 -3.83
C ILE A 47 -15.98 -8.88 -4.73
N ARG A 48 -16.45 -8.84 -5.98
CA ARG A 48 -16.06 -7.85 -6.98
C ARG A 48 -17.03 -6.69 -6.96
N TYR A 49 -16.51 -5.50 -6.81
CA TYR A 49 -17.26 -4.25 -6.89
C TYR A 49 -16.78 -3.50 -8.12
N GLU A 50 -17.63 -3.39 -9.12
CA GLU A 50 -17.35 -2.66 -10.36
C GLU A 50 -17.12 -1.18 -10.04
N MET A 51 -16.05 -0.61 -10.60
CA MET A 51 -15.72 0.81 -10.45
C MET A 51 -16.21 1.59 -11.66
N GLU A 52 -16.72 2.79 -11.44
CA GLU A 52 -17.19 3.67 -12.50
C GLU A 52 -16.04 4.54 -13.03
N LYS A 53 -16.02 4.80 -14.36
CA LYS A 53 -15.10 5.75 -14.96
C LYS A 53 -15.53 7.16 -14.55
N ALA A 54 -14.84 7.74 -13.58
CA ALA A 54 -15.18 9.03 -12.98
C ALA A 54 -14.52 10.21 -13.72
N GLN A 55 -13.35 10.00 -14.32
CA GLN A 55 -12.63 11.06 -15.02
C GLN A 55 -11.84 10.49 -16.20
N THR A 56 -11.87 11.22 -17.33
CA THR A 56 -11.04 10.98 -18.50
C THR A 56 -10.12 12.18 -18.73
N GLY A 57 -8.83 11.92 -18.73
CA GLY A 57 -7.80 12.91 -19.09
C GLY A 57 -7.35 12.78 -20.54
N GLU A 58 -6.24 13.43 -20.86
CA GLU A 58 -5.62 13.31 -22.19
C GLU A 58 -4.97 11.95 -22.40
N VAL A 59 -4.35 11.40 -21.35
CA VAL A 59 -3.53 10.16 -21.38
C VAL A 59 -4.10 9.06 -20.54
N PHE A 60 -4.84 9.39 -19.44
CA PHE A 60 -5.31 8.45 -18.46
C PHE A 60 -6.81 8.56 -18.21
N ASP A 61 -7.40 7.42 -17.88
CA ASP A 61 -8.73 7.31 -17.28
C ASP A 61 -8.59 6.99 -15.79
N TYR A 62 -9.54 7.51 -15.00
CA TYR A 62 -9.63 7.25 -13.56
C TYR A 62 -10.99 6.63 -13.25
N TYR A 63 -10.93 5.52 -12.53
CA TYR A 63 -12.09 4.79 -12.06
C TYR A 63 -12.24 5.00 -10.57
N GLU A 64 -13.46 5.15 -10.09
CA GLU A 64 -13.76 5.38 -8.68
C GLU A 64 -14.89 4.48 -8.19
N ILE A 65 -14.84 4.19 -6.91
CA ILE A 65 -15.93 3.57 -6.16
C ILE A 65 -15.90 4.08 -4.72
N LYS A 66 -17.09 4.21 -4.14
CA LYS A 66 -17.29 4.57 -2.75
C LYS A 66 -17.69 3.35 -1.93
N ARG A 67 -17.06 3.18 -0.79
CA ARG A 67 -17.36 2.09 0.14
C ARG A 67 -17.44 2.61 1.56
N GLN A 68 -18.48 2.16 2.27
CA GLN A 68 -18.61 2.37 3.70
C GLN A 68 -17.59 1.48 4.41
N MET A 69 -16.82 2.03 5.34
CA MET A 69 -15.91 1.27 6.16
C MET A 69 -16.63 0.72 7.39
N ASP A 70 -16.31 -0.53 7.74
CA ASP A 70 -16.76 -1.14 8.98
C ASP A 70 -15.75 -0.88 10.12
N GLU A 71 -15.78 -1.69 11.17
CA GLU A 71 -14.81 -1.64 12.26
C GLU A 71 -13.53 -2.43 11.96
N GLU A 72 -13.62 -3.39 11.04
CA GLU A 72 -12.54 -4.30 10.69
C GLU A 72 -11.64 -3.74 9.58
N PRO A 73 -10.36 -4.17 9.51
CA PRO A 73 -9.47 -3.79 8.43
C PRO A 73 -10.00 -4.21 7.06
N PHE A 74 -10.16 -3.25 6.16
CA PHE A 74 -10.63 -3.47 4.80
C PHE A 74 -9.45 -3.83 3.89
N ARG A 75 -9.30 -5.13 3.56
CA ARG A 75 -8.27 -5.66 2.66
C ARG A 75 -8.80 -5.74 1.25
N TYR A 76 -8.07 -5.19 0.27
CA TYR A 76 -8.53 -5.16 -1.11
C TYR A 76 -7.37 -5.19 -2.11
N TYR A 77 -7.71 -5.57 -3.33
CA TYR A 77 -6.89 -5.45 -4.53
C TYR A 77 -7.79 -5.04 -5.69
N PHE A 78 -7.18 -4.72 -6.83
CA PHE A 78 -7.94 -4.43 -8.04
C PHE A 78 -7.84 -5.59 -9.03
N GLU A 79 -8.93 -5.87 -9.73
CA GLU A 79 -8.99 -6.76 -10.88
C GLU A 79 -9.32 -5.93 -12.11
N ILE A 80 -8.49 -6.03 -13.16
CA ILE A 80 -8.62 -5.25 -14.38
C ILE A 80 -8.81 -6.21 -15.55
N ARG A 81 -9.81 -5.93 -16.40
CA ARG A 81 -10.12 -6.76 -17.56
C ARG A 81 -10.24 -5.92 -18.83
N SER A 82 -9.77 -6.50 -19.96
CA SER A 82 -9.94 -5.95 -21.30
C SER A 82 -9.95 -7.10 -22.29
N GLY A 83 -11.10 -7.35 -22.93
CA GLY A 83 -11.32 -8.52 -23.78
C GLY A 83 -11.10 -9.82 -23.02
N SER A 84 -10.18 -10.65 -23.52
CA SER A 84 -9.80 -11.91 -22.88
C SER A 84 -8.66 -11.78 -21.85
N GLU A 85 -8.04 -10.60 -21.74
CA GLU A 85 -6.99 -10.34 -20.75
C GLU A 85 -7.58 -9.98 -19.40
N ALA A 86 -6.99 -10.53 -18.34
CA ALA A 86 -7.23 -10.15 -16.97
C ALA A 86 -5.91 -10.02 -16.21
N CYS A 87 -5.79 -9.06 -15.32
CA CYS A 87 -4.69 -8.95 -14.39
C CYS A 87 -5.18 -8.40 -13.06
N TYR A 88 -4.32 -8.51 -12.05
CA TYR A 88 -4.57 -8.02 -10.71
C TYR A 88 -3.55 -6.94 -10.37
N TYR A 89 -3.95 -6.03 -9.48
CA TYR A 89 -3.08 -4.95 -9.01
C TYR A 89 -3.16 -4.85 -7.49
N ASN A 90 -2.01 -4.85 -6.84
CA ASN A 90 -1.85 -4.75 -5.40
C ASN A 90 -0.66 -3.83 -5.05
N ARG A 91 -0.22 -3.78 -3.78
CA ARG A 91 0.90 -2.93 -3.32
C ARG A 91 2.23 -3.17 -4.06
N CYS A 92 2.41 -4.33 -4.67
CA CYS A 92 3.59 -4.66 -5.46
C CYS A 92 3.41 -4.35 -6.95
N GLY A 93 2.25 -3.79 -7.35
CA GLY A 93 1.93 -3.50 -8.74
C GLY A 93 1.15 -4.62 -9.44
N VAL A 94 1.36 -4.77 -10.75
CA VAL A 94 0.63 -5.73 -11.58
C VAL A 94 1.05 -7.17 -11.31
N SER A 95 0.07 -8.05 -11.16
CA SER A 95 0.25 -9.49 -10.99
C SER A 95 -0.68 -10.28 -11.91
N GLU A 96 -0.27 -11.47 -12.35
CA GLU A 96 -1.11 -12.41 -13.13
C GLU A 96 -1.99 -13.30 -12.25
N ARG A 97 -1.79 -13.24 -10.94
CA ARG A 97 -2.56 -14.01 -9.96
C ARG A 97 -2.83 -13.17 -8.71
N VAL A 98 -3.87 -13.53 -7.97
CA VAL A 98 -4.15 -12.95 -6.66
C VAL A 98 -3.07 -13.36 -5.67
N VAL A 99 -2.50 -12.38 -4.95
CA VAL A 99 -1.46 -12.59 -3.92
C VAL A 99 -1.88 -11.82 -2.67
N PRO A 100 -2.64 -12.44 -1.75
CA PRO A 100 -3.27 -11.76 -0.61
C PRO A 100 -2.30 -11.07 0.35
N ASP A 101 -1.04 -11.54 0.43
CA ASP A 101 -0.01 -10.94 1.28
C ASP A 101 0.34 -9.51 0.87
N TYR A 102 0.03 -9.15 -0.37
CA TYR A 102 0.29 -7.82 -0.93
C TYR A 102 -0.97 -6.98 -1.13
N ASP A 103 -2.12 -7.41 -0.61
CA ASP A 103 -3.34 -6.61 -0.66
C ASP A 103 -3.13 -5.26 0.03
N TYR A 104 -3.81 -4.25 -0.47
CA TYR A 104 -3.96 -2.98 0.24
C TYR A 104 -4.79 -3.19 1.50
N VAL A 105 -4.54 -2.37 2.51
CA VAL A 105 -5.29 -2.41 3.77
C VAL A 105 -5.64 -0.99 4.19
N VAL A 106 -6.91 -0.74 4.43
CA VAL A 106 -7.41 0.44 5.13
C VAL A 106 -7.84 0.00 6.53
N CYS A 107 -7.35 0.68 7.56
CA CYS A 107 -7.68 0.39 8.95
C CYS A 107 -8.55 1.51 9.51
N PRO A 108 -9.90 1.36 9.55
CA PRO A 108 -10.79 2.40 10.04
C PRO A 108 -10.55 2.69 11.53
N GLY A 109 -10.57 3.96 11.90
CA GLY A 109 -10.27 4.40 13.25
C GLY A 109 -8.80 4.41 13.64
N PHE A 110 -7.89 3.98 12.75
CA PHE A 110 -6.46 4.12 12.95
C PHE A 110 -5.97 5.47 12.43
N ARG A 111 -5.29 6.23 13.28
CA ARG A 111 -4.68 7.51 12.91
C ARG A 111 -3.21 7.53 13.25
N THR A 112 -2.41 7.85 12.25
CA THR A 112 -0.99 8.16 12.48
C THR A 112 -0.86 9.45 13.31
N PRO A 113 -0.15 9.43 14.44
CA PRO A 113 0.08 10.65 15.23
C PRO A 113 0.66 11.77 14.38
N LYS A 114 0.19 13.01 14.61
CA LYS A 114 0.63 14.18 13.82
C LYS A 114 2.14 14.39 13.83
N TRP A 115 2.79 14.09 14.94
CA TRP A 115 4.24 14.22 15.07
C TRP A 115 5.02 13.21 14.22
N ALA A 116 4.43 12.06 13.89
CA ALA A 116 5.06 11.02 13.08
C ALA A 116 4.92 11.28 11.56
N LYS A 117 3.89 12.08 11.17
CA LYS A 117 3.67 12.41 9.76
C LYS A 117 4.77 13.34 9.25
N GLY A 118 5.56 12.86 8.29
CA GLY A 118 6.70 13.58 7.72
C GLY A 118 7.93 13.65 8.63
N ALA A 119 7.95 12.91 9.74
CA ALA A 119 9.12 12.84 10.61
C ALA A 119 10.27 12.11 9.90
N VAL A 120 11.46 12.68 9.98
CA VAL A 120 12.70 12.01 9.61
C VAL A 120 13.29 11.39 10.86
N MET A 121 13.46 10.07 10.85
CA MET A 121 14.07 9.33 11.96
C MET A 121 15.48 8.92 11.57
N TYR A 122 16.41 9.17 12.46
CA TYR A 122 17.79 8.71 12.31
C TYR A 122 18.14 7.80 13.49
N GLN A 123 18.40 6.53 13.21
CA GLN A 123 18.80 5.56 14.22
C GLN A 123 20.31 5.41 14.21
N ILE A 124 20.94 5.67 15.35
CA ILE A 124 22.38 5.50 15.54
C ILE A 124 22.62 4.27 16.40
N PHE A 125 23.35 3.31 15.85
CA PHE A 125 23.96 2.23 16.64
C PHE A 125 25.29 2.76 17.17
N THR A 126 25.32 3.12 18.42
CA THR A 126 26.47 3.80 19.04
C THR A 126 27.76 3.00 18.96
N ASP A 127 27.65 1.68 19.06
CA ASP A 127 28.75 0.72 18.94
C ASP A 127 29.31 0.59 17.51
N ARG A 128 28.62 1.11 16.51
CA ARG A 128 28.99 1.01 15.08
C ARG A 128 29.14 2.34 14.38
N PHE A 129 28.89 3.43 15.08
CA PHE A 129 28.88 4.76 14.47
C PHE A 129 30.21 5.47 14.56
N CYS A 130 30.76 5.59 15.76
CA CYS A 130 32.04 6.21 16.02
C CYS A 130 32.55 5.76 17.40
N ASN A 131 33.77 5.27 17.46
CA ASN A 131 34.40 5.03 18.73
C ASN A 131 34.96 6.37 19.28
N GLY A 132 34.32 6.91 20.29
CA GLY A 132 34.71 8.18 20.93
C GLY A 132 35.69 7.99 22.08
N ASP A 133 35.86 6.77 22.58
CA ASP A 133 36.67 6.45 23.72
C ASP A 133 37.26 5.02 23.58
N PRO A 134 38.47 4.88 23.02
CA PRO A 134 39.11 3.56 22.82
C PRO A 134 39.41 2.83 24.12
N ASP A 135 39.46 3.53 25.26
CA ASP A 135 39.86 2.92 26.54
C ASP A 135 38.71 2.04 27.13
N ASN A 136 37.52 2.14 26.55
CA ASN A 136 36.37 1.31 26.94
C ASN A 136 35.98 0.23 25.94
N ASP A 137 36.82 -0.03 24.97
CA ASP A 137 36.62 -1.11 24.01
C ASP A 137 36.63 -2.48 24.68
N VAL A 138 35.73 -3.36 24.20
CA VAL A 138 35.69 -4.75 24.67
C VAL A 138 36.95 -5.49 24.18
N GLU A 139 37.70 -6.06 25.11
CA GLU A 139 38.88 -6.86 24.79
C GLU A 139 38.50 -8.29 24.37
N ASP A 140 39.39 -8.93 23.60
CA ASP A 140 39.25 -10.32 23.20
C ASP A 140 39.00 -11.23 24.42
N ARG A 141 37.89 -12.00 24.39
CA ARG A 141 37.48 -12.94 25.44
C ARG A 141 36.93 -12.28 26.73
N GLU A 142 36.62 -11.01 26.72
CA GLU A 142 35.97 -10.35 27.86
C GLU A 142 34.51 -10.85 28.05
N TYR A 143 33.84 -11.17 26.96
CA TYR A 143 32.48 -11.73 26.95
C TYR A 143 32.41 -13.02 26.15
N TYR A 144 31.67 -13.99 26.66
CA TYR A 144 31.37 -15.23 25.96
C TYR A 144 29.85 -15.27 25.66
N TYR A 145 29.52 -15.54 24.42
CA TYR A 145 28.13 -15.86 24.02
C TYR A 145 27.86 -17.36 24.25
N ILE A 146 26.60 -17.70 24.54
CA ILE A 146 26.18 -19.10 24.64
C ILE A 146 26.42 -19.76 23.27
N GLY A 147 27.39 -20.74 23.26
CA GLY A 147 27.78 -21.44 22.03
C GLY A 147 29.25 -21.18 21.61
N ASP A 148 29.93 -20.23 22.22
CA ASP A 148 31.36 -20.04 22.02
C ASP A 148 32.16 -21.12 22.80
N TYR A 149 33.09 -21.77 22.13
CA TYR A 149 33.99 -22.80 22.69
C TYR A 149 35.44 -22.34 22.64
#